data_207e2e32871a8fc5841535c7de670bab
#
_entry.id   207e2e32871a8fc5841535c7de670bab
#
_cell.length_a   1.000
_cell.length_b   1.000
_cell.length_c   1.000
_cell.angle_alpha   90.00
_cell.angle_beta   90.00
_cell.angle_gamma   90.00
#
_symmetry.space_group_name_H-M   'P 1'
#
loop_
_entity.id
_entity.type
_entity.pdbx_description
1 polymer ?
#
loop_
_entity_poly.entity_id
_entity_poly.type
_entity_poly.pdbx_seq_one_letter_code
_entity_poly.pdbx_strand_id
1 'polypeptide(L)'
;LNEIYAQFGAQAETQISLTLSGEAGLAKMAKLMADLRSCNGKVLDICPSVYKDYKSSVEIHFDETGNVTEEGIISLPKSDVLYYTYPDFWFCLRPSGTEPKVKVYFGAGGEDRMKAQENVLKVRDMVKTKLNTFLD
;
A
#
# COMPACT_ATOMS: atom_id res chain seq x y z
N LEU A 1 -10.42 -4.70 -7.47
CA LEU A 1 -9.91 -3.40 -7.90
C LEU A 1 -10.84 -2.72 -8.90
N ASN A 2 -11.37 -3.47 -9.85
CA ASN A 2 -12.27 -2.93 -10.87
C ASN A 2 -13.55 -2.36 -10.28
N GLU A 3 -14.03 -2.93 -9.19
CA GLU A 3 -15.23 -2.45 -8.51
C GLU A 3 -15.06 -1.06 -7.92
N ILE A 4 -13.86 -0.77 -7.39
CA ILE A 4 -13.54 0.55 -6.83
C ILE A 4 -13.60 1.61 -7.92
N TYR A 5 -13.05 1.31 -9.08
CA TYR A 5 -12.95 2.26 -10.16
C TYR A 5 -14.27 2.50 -10.90
N ALA A 6 -15.15 1.51 -10.88
CA ALA A 6 -16.45 1.63 -11.54
C ALA A 6 -17.28 2.80 -10.99
N GLN A 7 -17.06 3.17 -9.72
CA GLN A 7 -17.77 4.28 -9.08
C GLN A 7 -17.31 5.65 -9.56
N PHE A 8 -16.12 5.74 -10.14
CA PHE A 8 -15.47 7.01 -10.44
C PHE A 8 -15.34 7.30 -11.94
N GLY A 9 -15.75 6.38 -12.80
CA GLY A 9 -15.70 6.59 -14.25
C GLY A 9 -14.31 6.55 -14.88
N ALA A 10 -13.26 6.93 -14.15
CA ALA A 10 -11.88 6.91 -14.62
C ALA A 10 -10.93 6.46 -13.51
N GLN A 11 -9.75 6.00 -13.91
CA GLN A 11 -8.71 5.58 -12.96
C GLN A 11 -7.35 6.05 -13.45
N ALA A 12 -6.42 6.23 -12.52
CA ALA A 12 -5.04 6.57 -12.81
C ALA A 12 -4.12 5.79 -11.87
N GLU A 13 -2.93 5.48 -12.35
CA GLU A 13 -1.92 4.75 -11.59
C GLU A 13 -0.59 5.47 -11.67
N THR A 14 0.23 5.31 -10.64
CA THR A 14 1.61 5.82 -10.62
C THR A 14 2.45 4.94 -9.71
N GLN A 15 3.75 5.15 -9.73
CA GLN A 15 4.68 4.41 -8.88
C GLN A 15 5.85 5.28 -8.49
N ILE A 16 6.47 4.91 -7.36
CA ILE A 16 7.73 5.49 -6.92
C ILE A 16 8.67 4.37 -6.51
N SER A 17 9.96 4.68 -6.45
CA SER A 17 10.96 3.78 -5.88
C SER A 17 11.61 4.49 -4.70
N LEU A 18 11.58 3.85 -3.53
CA LEU A 18 12.30 4.32 -2.35
C LEU A 18 13.64 3.62 -2.32
N THR A 19 14.72 4.38 -2.53
CA THR A 19 16.08 3.83 -2.48
C THR A 19 16.64 4.10 -1.11
N LEU A 20 17.04 3.03 -0.41
CA LEU A 20 17.60 3.11 0.94
C LEU A 20 19.11 3.03 0.81
N SER A 21 19.76 4.17 0.91
CA SER A 21 21.21 4.28 0.69
C SER A 21 22.03 3.82 1.90
N GLY A 22 23.30 3.54 1.64
CA GLY A 22 24.28 3.18 2.66
C GLY A 22 24.43 1.67 2.85
N GLU A 23 25.39 1.29 3.68
CA GLU A 23 25.70 -0.12 3.96
C GLU A 23 24.54 -0.85 4.63
N ALA A 24 23.72 -0.13 5.38
CA ALA A 24 22.59 -0.69 6.08
C ALA A 24 21.28 -0.66 5.25
N GLY A 25 21.36 -0.37 3.94
CA GLY A 25 20.19 -0.22 3.08
C GLY A 25 19.25 -1.42 3.10
N LEU A 26 19.80 -2.64 2.98
CA LEU A 26 19.00 -3.87 3.00
C LEU A 26 18.35 -4.09 4.37
N ALA A 27 19.07 -3.78 5.44
CA ALA A 27 18.53 -3.89 6.80
C ALA A 27 17.41 -2.86 7.04
N LYS A 28 17.57 -1.65 6.53
CA LYS A 28 16.53 -0.62 6.59
C LYS A 28 15.27 -1.03 5.83
N MET A 29 15.43 -1.66 4.68
CA MET A 29 14.31 -2.18 3.89
C MET A 29 13.56 -3.26 4.67
N ALA A 30 14.28 -4.21 5.26
CA ALA A 30 13.67 -5.27 6.05
C ALA A 30 12.96 -4.70 7.28
N LYS A 31 13.55 -3.71 7.94
CA LYS A 31 12.94 -3.03 9.09
C LYS A 31 11.67 -2.30 8.69
N LEU A 32 11.69 -1.59 7.57
CA LEU A 32 10.50 -0.89 7.06
C LEU A 32 9.34 -1.88 6.87
N MET A 33 9.59 -2.99 6.18
CA MET A 33 8.57 -4.00 5.93
C MET A 33 8.05 -4.62 7.23
N ALA A 34 8.94 -4.88 8.18
CA ALA A 34 8.54 -5.42 9.49
C ALA A 34 7.72 -4.42 10.28
N ASP A 35 8.10 -3.15 10.29
CA ASP A 35 7.37 -2.09 10.99
C ASP A 35 5.96 -1.91 10.39
N LEU A 36 5.85 -1.96 9.06
CA LEU A 36 4.56 -1.86 8.38
C LEU A 36 3.66 -3.05 8.72
N ARG A 37 4.22 -4.26 8.78
CA ARG A 37 3.47 -5.46 9.17
C ARG A 37 2.96 -5.38 10.60
N SER A 38 3.74 -4.79 11.50
CA SER A 38 3.32 -4.63 12.89
C SER A 38 2.11 -3.72 13.06
N CYS A 39 1.84 -2.87 12.08
CA CYS A 39 0.66 -1.98 12.10
C CYS A 39 -0.63 -2.68 11.71
N ASN A 40 -0.58 -3.91 11.19
CA ASN A 40 -1.74 -4.70 10.78
C ASN A 40 -2.69 -3.95 9.84
N GLY A 41 -2.10 -3.24 8.87
CA GLY A 41 -2.83 -2.47 7.87
C GLY A 41 -3.11 -1.03 8.22
N LYS A 42 -2.93 -0.63 9.48
CA LYS A 42 -3.24 0.73 9.93
C LYS A 42 -2.02 1.66 9.84
N VAL A 43 -1.53 1.85 8.62
CA VAL A 43 -0.34 2.66 8.35
C VAL A 43 -0.69 4.14 8.20
N LEU A 44 -1.76 4.44 7.49
CA LEU A 44 -2.25 5.81 7.30
C LEU A 44 -3.16 6.22 8.45
N ASP A 45 -3.52 7.49 8.50
CA ASP A 45 -4.46 8.01 9.50
C ASP A 45 -5.88 7.49 9.30
N ILE A 46 -6.17 7.00 8.09
CA ILE A 46 -7.44 6.35 7.77
C ILE A 46 -7.23 4.85 7.66
N CYS A 47 -8.26 4.08 8.03
CA CYS A 47 -8.20 2.62 7.99
C CYS A 47 -8.52 2.10 6.60
N PRO A 48 -7.76 1.11 6.08
CA PRO A 48 -8.10 0.51 4.79
C PRO A 48 -9.36 -0.34 4.90
N SER A 49 -10.00 -0.58 3.75
CA SER A 49 -11.09 -1.54 3.67
C SER A 49 -10.56 -2.98 3.75
N VAL A 50 -9.42 -3.21 3.08
CA VAL A 50 -8.76 -4.52 3.05
C VAL A 50 -7.26 -4.33 3.13
N TYR A 51 -6.62 -5.18 3.94
CA TYR A 51 -5.17 -5.26 4.05
C TYR A 51 -4.74 -6.69 3.72
N LYS A 52 -3.76 -6.84 2.85
CA LYS A 52 -3.23 -8.14 2.48
C LYS A 52 -1.72 -8.19 2.69
N ASP A 53 -1.27 -9.19 3.41
CA ASP A 53 0.15 -9.51 3.59
C ASP A 53 0.42 -10.85 2.92
N TYR A 54 1.01 -10.80 1.73
CA TYR A 54 1.27 -11.99 0.94
C TYR A 54 2.39 -12.87 1.50
N LYS A 55 3.26 -12.31 2.35
CA LYS A 55 4.33 -13.08 2.98
C LYS A 55 3.78 -13.96 4.10
N SER A 56 2.87 -13.41 4.90
CA SER A 56 2.21 -14.14 5.99
C SER A 56 0.94 -14.85 5.52
N SER A 57 0.50 -14.60 4.29
CA SER A 57 -0.74 -15.13 3.70
C SER A 57 -1.99 -14.72 4.48
N VAL A 58 -2.02 -13.46 4.96
CA VAL A 58 -3.11 -12.93 5.77
C VAL A 58 -3.88 -11.86 4.99
N GLU A 59 -5.21 -11.92 5.07
CA GLU A 59 -6.11 -10.93 4.53
C GLU A 59 -7.03 -10.45 5.64
N ILE A 60 -7.11 -9.14 5.87
CA ILE A 60 -7.91 -8.54 6.93
C ILE A 60 -8.86 -7.51 6.31
N HIS A 61 -10.15 -7.64 6.62
CA HIS A 61 -11.19 -6.70 6.22
C HIS A 61 -11.60 -5.85 7.41
N PHE A 62 -11.79 -4.56 7.17
CA PHE A 62 -12.17 -3.59 8.20
C PHE A 62 -13.47 -2.90 7.82
N ASP A 63 -14.26 -2.49 8.83
CA ASP A 63 -15.42 -1.63 8.60
C ASP A 63 -15.01 -0.14 8.64
N GLU A 64 -15.99 0.74 8.49
CA GLU A 64 -15.78 2.18 8.46
C GLU A 64 -15.16 2.74 9.76
N THR A 65 -15.36 2.04 10.88
CA THR A 65 -14.85 2.46 12.18
C THR A 65 -13.47 1.89 12.49
N GLY A 66 -12.93 1.05 11.59
CA GLY A 66 -11.63 0.43 11.76
C GLY A 66 -11.65 -0.88 12.53
N ASN A 67 -12.82 -1.45 12.74
CA ASN A 67 -12.93 -2.76 13.39
C ASN A 67 -12.77 -3.88 12.36
N VAL A 68 -12.11 -4.96 12.75
CA VAL A 68 -11.96 -6.14 11.91
C VAL A 68 -13.30 -6.82 11.74
N THR A 69 -13.74 -7.00 10.50
CA THR A 69 -15.00 -7.70 10.19
C THR A 69 -14.77 -9.12 9.71
N GLU A 70 -13.60 -9.37 9.11
CA GLU A 70 -13.27 -10.68 8.56
C GLU A 70 -11.76 -10.84 8.48
N GLU A 71 -11.27 -12.03 8.80
CA GLU A 71 -9.88 -12.40 8.57
C GLU A 71 -9.87 -13.69 7.77
N GLY A 72 -8.94 -13.79 6.82
CA GLY A 72 -8.82 -14.93 5.96
C GLY A 72 -7.38 -15.26 5.62
N ILE A 73 -7.22 -16.33 4.87
CA ILE A 73 -5.93 -16.80 4.40
C ILE A 73 -5.88 -16.61 2.89
N ILE A 74 -4.77 -16.02 2.41
CA ILE A 74 -4.54 -15.87 0.97
C ILE A 74 -4.02 -17.20 0.44
N SER A 75 -4.72 -17.76 -0.55
CA SER A 75 -4.36 -19.07 -1.13
C SER A 75 -3.27 -18.97 -2.22
N LEU A 76 -2.85 -17.77 -2.58
CA LEU A 76 -1.81 -17.55 -3.58
C LEU A 76 -0.41 -17.83 -3.03
N PRO A 77 0.58 -18.08 -3.90
CA PRO A 77 1.96 -18.25 -3.45
C PRO A 77 2.46 -17.07 -2.63
N LYS A 78 3.30 -17.34 -1.65
CA LYS A 78 3.85 -16.30 -0.79
C LYS A 78 4.80 -15.39 -1.55
N SER A 79 4.71 -14.10 -1.28
CA SER A 79 5.62 -13.10 -1.79
C SER A 79 5.72 -11.95 -0.80
N ASP A 80 6.83 -11.20 -0.83
CA ASP A 80 7.04 -10.09 0.10
C ASP A 80 6.32 -8.85 -0.42
N VAL A 81 5.00 -8.87 -0.36
CA VAL A 81 4.14 -7.78 -0.83
C VAL A 81 3.12 -7.44 0.23
N LEU A 82 2.95 -6.14 0.46
CA LEU A 82 1.88 -5.60 1.30
C LEU A 82 0.94 -4.80 0.43
N TYR A 83 -0.35 -5.07 0.52
CA TYR A 83 -1.38 -4.45 -0.31
C TYR A 83 -2.46 -3.82 0.56
N TYR A 84 -2.76 -2.55 0.28
CA TYR A 84 -3.71 -1.75 1.05
C TYR A 84 -4.79 -1.22 0.11
N THR A 85 -6.04 -1.57 0.37
CA THR A 85 -7.19 -1.12 -0.44
C THR A 85 -8.07 -0.21 0.39
N TYR A 86 -8.37 0.99 -0.14
CA TYR A 86 -9.27 1.98 0.45
C TYR A 86 -10.46 2.17 -0.50
N PRO A 87 -11.54 2.80 -0.08
CA PRO A 87 -12.72 2.96 -0.96
C PRO A 87 -12.45 3.68 -2.26
N ASP A 88 -11.51 4.64 -2.27
CA ASP A 88 -11.24 5.51 -3.42
C ASP A 88 -9.81 5.41 -3.96
N PHE A 89 -8.95 4.61 -3.33
CA PHE A 89 -7.58 4.40 -3.80
C PHE A 89 -6.99 3.11 -3.24
N TRP A 90 -5.83 2.75 -3.74
CA TRP A 90 -5.04 1.63 -3.21
C TRP A 90 -3.55 1.94 -3.34
N PHE A 91 -2.76 1.24 -2.55
CA PHE A 91 -1.32 1.22 -2.76
C PHE A 91 -0.75 -0.12 -2.32
N CYS A 92 0.41 -0.48 -2.88
CA CYS A 92 1.11 -1.69 -2.47
C CYS A 92 2.61 -1.46 -2.49
N LEU A 93 3.31 -2.21 -1.64
CA LEU A 93 4.75 -2.15 -1.51
C LEU A 93 5.35 -3.49 -1.91
N ARG A 94 6.42 -3.42 -2.70
CA ARG A 94 7.17 -4.59 -3.13
C ARG A 94 8.67 -4.30 -3.04
N PRO A 95 9.39 -4.85 -2.05
CA PRO A 95 10.83 -4.67 -1.98
C PRO A 95 11.53 -5.42 -3.10
N SER A 96 12.66 -4.87 -3.57
CA SER A 96 13.52 -5.58 -4.49
C SER A 96 14.20 -6.75 -3.76
N GLY A 97 14.39 -7.87 -4.45
CA GLY A 97 15.07 -9.01 -3.87
C GLY A 97 16.59 -8.86 -3.76
N THR A 98 17.18 -7.94 -4.53
CA THR A 98 18.64 -7.82 -4.65
C THR A 98 19.20 -6.44 -4.32
N GLU A 99 18.36 -5.41 -4.36
CA GLU A 99 18.77 -4.03 -4.14
C GLU A 99 18.03 -3.42 -2.94
N PRO A 100 18.64 -2.43 -2.24
CA PRO A 100 17.97 -1.74 -1.12
C PRO A 100 16.94 -0.74 -1.64
N LYS A 101 15.93 -1.25 -2.29
CA LYS A 101 14.92 -0.48 -3.01
C LYS A 101 13.54 -1.08 -2.75
N VAL A 102 12.57 -0.23 -2.46
CA VAL A 102 11.17 -0.64 -2.33
C VAL A 102 10.38 0.09 -3.40
N LYS A 103 9.68 -0.66 -4.23
CA LYS A 103 8.75 -0.09 -5.20
C LYS A 103 7.39 0.05 -4.55
N VAL A 104 6.77 1.21 -4.74
CA VAL A 104 5.43 1.49 -4.22
C VAL A 104 4.55 1.87 -5.41
N TYR A 105 3.44 1.17 -5.54
CA TYR A 105 2.48 1.38 -6.62
C TYR A 105 1.22 1.99 -6.04
N PHE A 106 0.59 2.90 -6.79
CA PHE A 106 -0.61 3.62 -6.37
C PHE A 106 -1.66 3.61 -7.47
N GLY A 107 -2.92 3.55 -7.07
CA GLY A 107 -4.03 3.75 -7.97
C GLY A 107 -5.12 4.56 -7.30
N ALA A 108 -5.82 5.39 -8.07
CA ALA A 108 -6.95 6.17 -7.58
C ALA A 108 -7.96 6.40 -8.68
N GLY A 109 -9.23 6.56 -8.29
CA GLY A 109 -10.31 6.89 -9.18
C GLY A 109 -10.64 8.38 -9.18
N GLY A 110 -11.41 8.82 -10.16
CA GLY A 110 -11.91 10.17 -10.27
C GLY A 110 -13.06 10.26 -11.27
N GLU A 111 -13.76 11.37 -11.27
CA GLU A 111 -14.91 11.60 -12.18
C GLU A 111 -14.48 11.52 -13.65
N ASP A 112 -13.28 12.00 -13.93
CA ASP A 112 -12.67 11.96 -15.25
C ASP A 112 -11.16 11.67 -15.10
N ARG A 113 -10.45 11.59 -16.23
CA ARG A 113 -9.02 11.28 -16.24
C ARG A 113 -8.18 12.31 -15.50
N MET A 114 -8.51 13.58 -15.65
CA MET A 114 -7.79 14.67 -14.99
C MET A 114 -7.94 14.56 -13.47
N LYS A 115 -9.16 14.32 -12.99
CA LYS A 115 -9.42 14.19 -11.57
C LYS A 115 -8.78 12.93 -10.99
N ALA A 116 -8.83 11.83 -11.72
CA ALA A 116 -8.16 10.59 -11.29
C ALA A 116 -6.65 10.81 -11.18
N GLN A 117 -6.04 11.50 -12.14
CA GLN A 117 -4.61 11.82 -12.10
C GLN A 117 -4.26 12.71 -10.91
N GLU A 118 -5.05 13.74 -10.64
CA GLU A 118 -4.86 14.57 -9.44
C GLU A 118 -4.93 13.72 -8.16
N ASN A 119 -5.93 12.86 -8.07
CA ASN A 119 -6.16 12.04 -6.89
C ASN A 119 -5.01 11.07 -6.65
N VAL A 120 -4.50 10.42 -7.70
CA VAL A 120 -3.39 9.46 -7.54
C VAL A 120 -2.11 10.16 -7.10
N LEU A 121 -1.86 11.38 -7.56
CA LEU A 121 -0.69 12.14 -7.14
C LEU A 121 -0.79 12.57 -5.68
N LYS A 122 -1.99 12.91 -5.22
CA LYS A 122 -2.24 13.22 -3.80
C LYS A 122 -2.01 11.99 -2.92
N VAL A 123 -2.50 10.83 -3.36
CA VAL A 123 -2.28 9.56 -2.65
C VAL A 123 -0.78 9.26 -2.58
N ARG A 124 -0.08 9.40 -3.69
CA ARG A 124 1.37 9.20 -3.75
C ARG A 124 2.10 10.03 -2.71
N ASP A 125 1.80 11.31 -2.66
CA ASP A 125 2.47 12.24 -1.74
C ASP A 125 2.14 11.92 -0.28
N MET A 126 0.89 11.62 0.01
CA MET A 126 0.43 11.25 1.35
C MET A 126 1.13 9.98 1.84
N VAL A 127 1.15 8.94 1.03
CA VAL A 127 1.77 7.65 1.39
C VAL A 127 3.28 7.81 1.52
N LYS A 128 3.91 8.51 0.58
CA LYS A 128 5.35 8.77 0.61
C LYS A 128 5.77 9.48 1.89
N THR A 129 5.03 10.50 2.29
CA THR A 129 5.28 11.24 3.54
C THR A 129 5.21 10.30 4.73
N LYS A 130 4.18 9.46 4.78
CA LYS A 130 4.00 8.51 5.87
C LYS A 130 5.11 7.47 5.92
N LEU A 131 5.50 6.91 4.77
CA LEU A 131 6.57 5.92 4.71
C LEU A 131 7.91 6.51 5.15
N ASN A 132 8.17 7.77 4.84
CA ASN A 132 9.39 8.44 5.29
C ASN A 132 9.47 8.53 6.81
N THR A 133 8.34 8.58 7.52
CA THR A 133 8.36 8.58 8.99
C THR A 133 8.87 7.25 9.56
N PHE A 134 8.68 6.16 8.85
CA PHE A 134 9.20 4.85 9.25
C PHE A 134 10.71 4.70 8.98
N LEU A 135 11.25 5.50 8.08
CA LEU A 135 12.66 5.43 7.69
C LEU A 135 13.56 6.34 8.52
N ASP A 136 13.00 7.26 9.28
CA ASP A 136 13.76 8.22 10.10
C ASP A 136 14.20 7.66 11.46
#